data_da0d81fac0f8c8a714086cc727f7bbc0
#
_entry.id   da0d81fac0f8c8a714086cc727f7bbc0
#
_cell.length_a   1.000
_cell.length_b   1.000
_cell.length_c   1.000
_cell.angle_alpha   90.00
_cell.angle_beta   90.00
_cell.angle_gamma   90.00
#
_symmetry.space_group_name_H-M   'P 1'
#
loop_
_entity.id
_entity.type
_entity.pdbx_description
1 polymer ?
#
loop_
_entity_poly.entity_id
_entity_poly.type
_entity_poly.pdbx_seq_one_letter_code
_entity_poly.pdbx_strand_id
1 'polypeptide(L)'
;KMGAIVAGASEKSQEQMYTFGLNLGIAFQLQDDYLDVFGDPKTFGKQVGGDIIENKKTFLYLKAMSSGSEMMTKELEHLYSIQPKESETKVNAVRSIFEKTKADEATRVAIADYTAKAFQVLDNIELENDKKDLLQKFGENLMNRSV
;
A
#
# COMPACT_ATOMS: atom_id res chain seq x y z
N LYS A 1 -19.65 1.52 -3.23
CA LYS A 1 -20.99 1.19 -2.72
C LYS A 1 -22.05 2.15 -3.25
N MET A 2 -21.89 3.48 -3.12
CA MET A 2 -22.90 4.47 -3.56
C MET A 2 -23.33 4.30 -5.02
N GLY A 3 -22.40 4.13 -5.97
CA GLY A 3 -22.73 3.92 -7.37
C GLY A 3 -23.59 2.66 -7.61
N ALA A 4 -23.31 1.58 -6.89
CA ALA A 4 -24.11 0.35 -6.96
C ALA A 4 -25.53 0.54 -6.42
N ILE A 5 -25.68 1.34 -5.36
CA ILE A 5 -27.00 1.70 -4.79
C ILE A 5 -27.82 2.48 -5.84
N VAL A 6 -27.23 3.53 -6.41
CA VAL A 6 -27.89 4.37 -7.44
C VAL A 6 -28.28 3.56 -8.68
N ALA A 7 -27.45 2.56 -9.04
CA ALA A 7 -27.73 1.65 -10.16
C ALA A 7 -28.78 0.58 -9.82
N GLY A 8 -29.36 0.56 -8.61
CA GLY A 8 -30.37 -0.43 -8.22
C GLY A 8 -29.85 -1.85 -8.01
N ALA A 9 -28.53 -2.01 -7.73
CA ALA A 9 -27.96 -3.32 -7.49
C ALA A 9 -28.52 -3.97 -6.21
N SER A 10 -28.52 -5.32 -6.16
CA SER A 10 -28.90 -6.06 -4.95
C SER A 10 -27.99 -5.71 -3.77
N GLU A 11 -28.47 -5.85 -2.53
CA GLU A 11 -27.66 -5.62 -1.33
C GLU A 11 -26.37 -6.44 -1.35
N LYS A 12 -26.44 -7.70 -1.78
CA LYS A 12 -25.28 -8.57 -1.95
C LYS A 12 -24.24 -7.96 -2.89
N SER A 13 -24.65 -7.50 -4.07
CA SER A 13 -23.77 -6.87 -5.06
C SER A 13 -23.20 -5.55 -4.55
N GLN A 14 -23.97 -4.76 -3.78
CA GLN A 14 -23.51 -3.53 -3.15
C GLN A 14 -22.38 -3.80 -2.13
N GLU A 15 -22.51 -4.86 -1.29
CA GLU A 15 -21.48 -5.24 -0.32
C GLU A 15 -20.24 -5.83 -1.02
N GLN A 16 -20.42 -6.61 -2.08
CA GLN A 16 -19.31 -7.12 -2.87
C GLN A 16 -18.52 -5.98 -3.53
N MET A 17 -19.20 -5.01 -4.15
CA MET A 17 -18.55 -3.81 -4.72
C MET A 17 -17.82 -2.98 -3.66
N TYR A 18 -18.38 -2.88 -2.46
CA TYR A 18 -17.70 -2.22 -1.34
C TYR A 18 -16.42 -2.98 -0.96
N THR A 19 -16.51 -4.29 -0.81
CA THR A 19 -15.38 -5.15 -0.42
C THR A 19 -14.28 -5.17 -1.49
N PHE A 20 -14.66 -5.20 -2.78
CA PHE A 20 -13.72 -5.03 -3.89
C PHE A 20 -12.96 -3.70 -3.78
N GLY A 21 -13.69 -2.60 -3.67
CA GLY A 21 -13.09 -1.27 -3.58
C GLY A 21 -12.25 -1.07 -2.32
N LEU A 22 -12.66 -1.65 -1.18
CA LEU A 22 -11.93 -1.60 0.07
C LEU A 22 -10.57 -2.32 -0.06
N ASN A 23 -10.56 -3.57 -0.54
CA ASN A 23 -9.32 -4.34 -0.68
C ASN A 23 -8.38 -3.70 -1.71
N LEU A 24 -8.90 -3.26 -2.86
CA LEU A 24 -8.09 -2.59 -3.88
C LEU A 24 -7.52 -1.26 -3.37
N GLY A 25 -8.30 -0.49 -2.60
CA GLY A 25 -7.85 0.76 -2.00
C GLY A 25 -6.77 0.56 -0.94
N ILE A 26 -6.86 -0.51 -0.12
CA ILE A 26 -5.80 -0.87 0.83
C ILE A 26 -4.53 -1.28 0.08
N ALA A 27 -4.64 -2.16 -0.93
CA ALA A 27 -3.49 -2.56 -1.75
C ALA A 27 -2.79 -1.34 -2.37
N PHE A 28 -3.58 -0.42 -2.94
CA PHE A 28 -3.08 0.81 -3.54
C PHE A 28 -2.33 1.70 -2.55
N GLN A 29 -2.88 1.90 -1.34
CA GLN A 29 -2.23 2.72 -0.32
C GLN A 29 -0.93 2.07 0.19
N LEU A 30 -0.93 0.75 0.40
CA LEU A 30 0.28 0.01 0.77
C LEU A 30 1.36 0.11 -0.32
N GLN A 31 0.96 0.07 -1.59
CA GLN A 31 1.87 0.23 -2.71
C GLN A 31 2.43 1.65 -2.79
N ASP A 32 1.60 2.67 -2.57
CA ASP A 32 2.03 4.08 -2.56
C ASP A 32 3.07 4.31 -1.44
N ASP A 33 2.79 3.84 -0.21
CA ASP A 33 3.71 3.91 0.93
C ASP A 33 5.03 3.13 0.66
N TYR A 34 4.95 1.98 -0.04
CA TYR A 34 6.11 1.19 -0.44
C TYR A 34 6.96 1.92 -1.49
N LEU A 35 6.33 2.47 -2.52
CA LEU A 35 7.01 3.18 -3.61
C LEU A 35 7.63 4.49 -3.14
N ASP A 36 7.06 5.16 -2.14
CA ASP A 36 7.68 6.34 -1.52
C ASP A 36 9.07 6.03 -0.95
N VAL A 37 9.30 4.82 -0.44
CA VAL A 37 10.58 4.42 0.16
C VAL A 37 11.49 3.67 -0.82
N PHE A 38 10.94 2.79 -1.66
CA PHE A 38 11.67 1.82 -2.48
C PHE A 38 11.51 2.03 -3.99
N GLY A 39 10.68 2.98 -4.42
CA GLY A 39 10.47 3.30 -5.83
C GLY A 39 11.69 3.94 -6.49
N ASP A 40 11.78 3.83 -7.83
CA ASP A 40 12.79 4.52 -8.61
C ASP A 40 12.41 6.02 -8.72
N PRO A 41 13.26 6.96 -8.26
CA PRO A 41 13.02 8.40 -8.34
C PRO A 41 12.71 8.90 -9.75
N LYS A 42 13.26 8.24 -10.77
CA LYS A 42 13.08 8.61 -12.17
C LYS A 42 11.68 8.28 -12.68
N THR A 43 11.12 7.18 -12.19
CA THR A 43 9.80 6.68 -12.62
C THR A 43 8.67 7.26 -11.76
N PHE A 44 8.91 7.43 -10.47
CA PHE A 44 7.90 7.89 -9.52
C PHE A 44 7.75 9.43 -9.49
N GLY A 45 8.73 10.17 -10.02
CA GLY A 45 8.67 11.63 -10.20
C GLY A 45 8.57 12.44 -8.89
N LYS A 46 8.72 11.79 -7.72
CA LYS A 46 8.68 12.40 -6.39
C LYS A 46 10.01 12.21 -5.67
N GLN A 47 10.24 13.02 -4.64
CA GLN A 47 11.34 12.82 -3.71
C GLN A 47 11.12 11.50 -2.96
N VAL A 48 12.10 10.59 -3.01
CA VAL A 48 12.06 9.32 -2.29
C VAL A 48 12.15 9.57 -0.79
N GLY A 49 11.31 8.87 0.00
CA GLY A 49 11.32 8.92 1.44
C GLY A 49 10.54 10.09 2.04
N GLY A 50 9.60 10.67 1.33
CA GLY A 50 8.73 11.74 1.83
C GLY A 50 8.01 11.35 3.12
N ASP A 51 7.43 10.16 3.17
CA ASP A 51 6.74 9.63 4.35
C ASP A 51 7.69 9.49 5.57
N ILE A 52 8.96 9.12 5.33
CA ILE A 52 9.98 9.05 6.38
C ILE A 52 10.34 10.45 6.88
N ILE A 53 10.50 11.40 5.97
CA ILE A 53 10.82 12.80 6.32
C ILE A 53 9.73 13.40 7.20
N GLU A 54 8.48 13.13 6.87
CA GLU A 54 7.29 13.60 7.59
C GLU A 54 6.98 12.80 8.86
N ASN A 55 7.79 11.79 9.21
CA ASN A 55 7.54 10.88 10.34
C ASN A 55 6.19 10.14 10.27
N LYS A 56 5.72 9.85 9.07
CA LYS A 56 4.46 9.14 8.84
C LYS A 56 4.61 7.66 9.20
N LYS A 57 3.83 7.20 10.17
CA LYS A 57 3.83 5.81 10.64
C LYS A 57 3.04 4.90 9.70
N THR A 58 3.66 4.56 8.58
CA THR A 58 3.11 3.68 7.53
C THR A 58 3.11 2.21 7.97
N PHE A 59 2.57 1.33 7.11
CA PHE A 59 2.62 -0.12 7.35
C PHE A 59 4.06 -0.64 7.45
N LEU A 60 5.01 -0.09 6.67
CA LEU A 60 6.44 -0.38 6.78
C LEU A 60 6.97 -0.12 8.19
N TYR A 61 6.66 1.06 8.75
CA TYR A 61 7.03 1.41 10.11
C TYR A 61 6.47 0.41 11.13
N LEU A 62 5.16 0.11 11.06
CA LEU A 62 4.49 -0.81 11.99
C LEU A 62 5.08 -2.22 11.91
N LYS A 63 5.41 -2.70 10.70
CA LYS A 63 6.05 -4.00 10.51
C LYS A 63 7.46 -4.03 11.05
N ALA A 64 8.26 -3.00 10.81
CA ALA A 64 9.61 -2.90 11.35
C ALA A 64 9.60 -2.87 12.89
N MET A 65 8.68 -2.13 13.50
CA MET A 65 8.49 -2.11 14.96
C MET A 65 8.10 -3.47 15.53
N SER A 66 7.29 -4.25 14.83
CA SER A 66 6.83 -5.56 15.30
C SER A 66 7.85 -6.69 15.12
N SER A 67 8.77 -6.56 14.17
CA SER A 67 9.72 -7.62 13.77
C SER A 67 11.17 -7.29 14.12
N GLY A 68 11.47 -6.04 14.48
CA GLY A 68 12.81 -5.58 14.79
C GLY A 68 13.29 -6.02 16.18
N SER A 69 14.63 -6.10 16.33
CA SER A 69 15.23 -6.23 17.66
C SER A 69 15.00 -4.97 18.48
N GLU A 70 15.15 -5.05 19.81
CA GLU A 70 14.99 -3.90 20.71
C GLU A 70 15.90 -2.71 20.31
N MET A 71 17.11 -2.99 19.82
CA MET A 71 18.03 -1.97 19.34
C MET A 71 17.48 -1.28 18.08
N MET A 72 16.97 -2.04 17.11
CA MET A 72 16.41 -1.49 15.86
C MET A 72 15.14 -0.68 16.11
N THR A 73 14.27 -1.15 17.00
CA THR A 73 13.03 -0.43 17.33
C THR A 73 13.31 0.88 18.05
N LYS A 74 14.26 0.91 18.99
CA LYS A 74 14.69 2.17 19.65
C LYS A 74 15.33 3.16 18.66
N GLU A 75 16.15 2.65 17.73
CA GLU A 75 16.73 3.48 16.68
C GLU A 75 15.66 4.06 15.76
N LEU A 76 14.69 3.23 15.35
CA LEU A 76 13.58 3.65 14.51
C LEU A 76 12.71 4.71 15.21
N GLU A 77 12.38 4.51 16.48
CA GLU A 77 11.66 5.50 17.30
C GLU A 77 12.41 6.83 17.39
N HIS A 78 13.73 6.77 17.60
CA HIS A 78 14.56 7.98 17.62
C HIS A 78 14.53 8.71 16.27
N LEU A 79 14.73 7.99 15.15
CA LEU A 79 14.71 8.56 13.80
C LEU A 79 13.35 9.21 13.48
N TYR A 80 12.24 8.64 13.97
CA TYR A 80 10.88 9.19 13.81
C TYR A 80 10.53 10.29 14.83
N SER A 81 11.45 10.63 15.76
CA SER A 81 11.29 11.76 16.69
C SER A 81 12.01 13.02 16.22
N ILE A 82 12.88 12.93 15.20
CA ILE A 82 13.71 14.04 14.71
C ILE A 82 13.31 14.51 13.33
N GLN A 83 13.57 15.79 13.04
CA GLN A 83 13.41 16.39 11.69
C GLN A 83 14.72 17.12 11.33
N PRO A 84 15.72 16.39 10.82
CA PRO A 84 17.00 16.98 10.42
C PRO A 84 16.82 17.86 9.17
N LYS A 85 17.67 18.90 9.04
CA LYS A 85 17.68 19.77 7.84
C LYS A 85 18.08 18.98 6.58
N GLU A 86 19.03 18.06 6.73
CA GLU A 86 19.44 17.12 5.67
C GLU A 86 18.83 15.75 5.99
N SER A 87 17.81 15.38 5.24
CA SER A 87 16.98 14.20 5.49
C SER A 87 17.54 12.91 4.91
N GLU A 88 18.50 12.98 3.98
CA GLU A 88 19.01 11.81 3.26
C GLU A 88 19.59 10.74 4.19
N THR A 89 20.39 11.14 5.18
CA THR A 89 20.94 10.21 6.17
C THR A 89 19.86 9.50 6.97
N LYS A 90 18.81 10.22 7.38
CA LYS A 90 17.65 9.65 8.07
C LYS A 90 16.91 8.66 7.18
N VAL A 91 16.61 9.03 5.93
CA VAL A 91 15.90 8.17 4.95
C VAL A 91 16.68 6.88 4.73
N ASN A 92 18.00 6.96 4.50
CA ASN A 92 18.85 5.78 4.29
C ASN A 92 18.92 4.89 5.55
N ALA A 93 19.01 5.45 6.75
CA ALA A 93 18.99 4.67 7.98
C ALA A 93 17.66 3.93 8.19
N VAL A 94 16.53 4.60 8.01
CA VAL A 94 15.20 4.00 8.14
C VAL A 94 14.98 2.92 7.08
N ARG A 95 15.33 3.18 5.82
CA ARG A 95 15.27 2.18 4.74
C ARG A 95 16.05 0.92 5.08
N SER A 96 17.28 1.06 5.60
CA SER A 96 18.10 -0.07 6.03
C SER A 96 17.44 -0.88 7.17
N ILE A 97 16.74 -0.21 8.10
CA ILE A 97 15.99 -0.89 9.16
C ILE A 97 14.80 -1.65 8.55
N PHE A 98 14.07 -1.08 7.61
CA PHE A 98 12.95 -1.76 6.94
C PHE A 98 13.40 -3.03 6.21
N GLU A 99 14.54 -2.97 5.50
CA GLU A 99 15.14 -4.14 4.84
C GLU A 99 15.59 -5.21 5.84
N LYS A 100 16.32 -4.83 6.89
CA LYS A 100 16.82 -5.76 7.93
C LYS A 100 15.70 -6.43 8.71
N THR A 101 14.60 -5.76 8.93
CA THR A 101 13.41 -6.30 9.62
C THR A 101 12.45 -7.03 8.69
N LYS A 102 12.74 -7.06 7.38
CA LYS A 102 11.89 -7.60 6.30
C LYS A 102 10.51 -6.94 6.22
N ALA A 103 10.42 -5.69 6.66
CA ALA A 103 9.19 -4.92 6.56
C ALA A 103 8.80 -4.65 5.10
N ASP A 104 9.79 -4.49 4.21
CA ASP A 104 9.64 -4.38 2.75
C ASP A 104 9.01 -5.64 2.15
N GLU A 105 9.53 -6.84 2.49
CA GLU A 105 8.98 -8.12 2.03
C GLU A 105 7.54 -8.31 2.54
N ALA A 106 7.30 -8.05 3.83
CA ALA A 106 5.97 -8.16 4.43
C ALA A 106 4.96 -7.21 3.79
N THR A 107 5.39 -6.00 3.40
CA THR A 107 4.53 -5.04 2.71
C THR A 107 4.19 -5.52 1.30
N ARG A 108 5.15 -6.03 0.54
CA ARG A 108 4.89 -6.62 -0.79
C ARG A 108 3.92 -7.80 -0.74
N VAL A 109 4.06 -8.66 0.27
CA VAL A 109 3.12 -9.76 0.49
C VAL A 109 1.71 -9.22 0.79
N ALA A 110 1.59 -8.22 1.65
CA ALA A 110 0.31 -7.61 1.96
C ALA A 110 -0.35 -6.96 0.73
N ILE A 111 0.41 -6.26 -0.12
CA ILE A 111 -0.07 -5.70 -1.39
C ILE A 111 -0.65 -6.79 -2.28
N ALA A 112 0.10 -7.90 -2.47
CA ALA A 112 -0.35 -9.03 -3.29
C ALA A 112 -1.61 -9.67 -2.72
N ASP A 113 -1.69 -9.88 -1.41
CA ASP A 113 -2.83 -10.50 -0.73
C ASP A 113 -4.11 -9.65 -0.86
N TYR A 114 -4.01 -8.33 -0.64
CA TYR A 114 -5.17 -7.44 -0.78
C TYR A 114 -5.60 -7.30 -2.23
N THR A 115 -4.66 -7.28 -3.17
CA THR A 115 -4.97 -7.29 -4.62
C THR A 115 -5.69 -8.57 -5.02
N ALA A 116 -5.19 -9.72 -4.60
CA ALA A 116 -5.83 -11.01 -4.87
C ALA A 116 -7.24 -11.09 -4.27
N LYS A 117 -7.43 -10.65 -3.02
CA LYS A 117 -8.75 -10.57 -2.38
C LYS A 117 -9.72 -9.68 -3.15
N ALA A 118 -9.25 -8.54 -3.66
CA ALA A 118 -10.09 -7.67 -4.47
C ALA A 118 -10.58 -8.38 -5.73
N PHE A 119 -9.69 -8.98 -6.51
CA PHE A 119 -10.08 -9.68 -7.73
C PHE A 119 -10.92 -10.92 -7.47
N GLN A 120 -10.65 -11.68 -6.40
CA GLN A 120 -11.50 -12.80 -5.99
C GLN A 120 -12.95 -12.37 -5.70
N VAL A 121 -13.14 -11.21 -5.08
CA VAL A 121 -14.47 -10.66 -4.87
C VAL A 121 -15.10 -10.26 -6.19
N LEU A 122 -14.35 -9.61 -7.11
CA LEU A 122 -14.85 -9.19 -8.43
C LEU A 122 -15.32 -10.38 -9.26
N ASP A 123 -14.61 -11.51 -9.23
CA ASP A 123 -15.00 -12.74 -9.95
C ASP A 123 -16.37 -13.26 -9.50
N ASN A 124 -16.71 -13.08 -8.22
CA ASN A 124 -17.96 -13.55 -7.62
C ASN A 124 -19.12 -12.55 -7.67
N ILE A 125 -18.90 -11.33 -8.19
CA ILE A 125 -19.99 -10.35 -8.35
C ILE A 125 -20.87 -10.75 -9.55
N GLU A 126 -22.19 -10.63 -9.39
CA GLU A 126 -23.16 -10.81 -10.47
C GLU A 126 -23.18 -9.58 -11.37
N LEU A 127 -22.26 -9.51 -12.33
CA LEU A 127 -22.15 -8.47 -13.35
C LEU A 127 -21.99 -9.09 -14.74
N GLU A 128 -22.35 -8.36 -15.78
CA GLU A 128 -22.03 -8.69 -17.18
C GLU A 128 -20.51 -8.75 -17.38
N ASN A 129 -20.05 -9.66 -18.23
CA ASN A 129 -18.61 -9.92 -18.39
C ASN A 129 -17.81 -8.68 -18.83
N ASP A 130 -18.37 -7.87 -19.74
CA ASP A 130 -17.75 -6.63 -20.21
C ASP A 130 -17.51 -5.61 -19.06
N LYS A 131 -18.43 -5.57 -18.10
CA LYS A 131 -18.31 -4.71 -16.91
C LYS A 131 -17.30 -5.25 -15.91
N LYS A 132 -17.23 -6.59 -15.75
CA LYS A 132 -16.16 -7.23 -14.95
C LYS A 132 -14.80 -6.94 -15.56
N ASP A 133 -14.65 -7.14 -16.86
CA ASP A 133 -13.39 -6.88 -17.59
C ASP A 133 -12.93 -5.42 -17.45
N LEU A 134 -13.88 -4.47 -17.47
CA LEU A 134 -13.57 -3.05 -17.26
C LEU A 134 -13.02 -2.80 -15.87
N LEU A 135 -13.65 -3.35 -14.82
CA LEU A 135 -13.21 -3.21 -13.43
C LEU A 135 -11.89 -3.92 -13.18
N GLN A 136 -11.69 -5.09 -13.79
CA GLN A 136 -10.42 -5.82 -13.72
C GLN A 136 -9.30 -5.02 -14.33
N LYS A 137 -9.45 -4.54 -15.57
CA LYS A 137 -8.46 -3.68 -16.23
C LYS A 137 -8.16 -2.40 -15.44
N PHE A 138 -9.19 -1.80 -14.83
CA PHE A 138 -9.01 -0.65 -13.95
C PHE A 138 -8.12 -1.01 -12.75
N GLY A 139 -8.42 -2.11 -12.06
CA GLY A 139 -7.65 -2.58 -10.91
C GLY A 139 -6.22 -2.94 -11.30
N GLU A 140 -6.02 -3.67 -12.39
CA GLU A 140 -4.70 -4.02 -12.92
C GLU A 140 -3.87 -2.78 -13.26
N ASN A 141 -4.46 -1.80 -13.96
CA ASN A 141 -3.77 -0.55 -14.28
C ASN A 141 -3.41 0.27 -13.03
N LEU A 142 -4.29 0.23 -12.01
CA LEU A 142 -4.03 0.91 -10.75
C LEU A 142 -2.84 0.30 -10.00
N MET A 143 -2.70 -1.03 -10.06
CA MET A 143 -1.65 -1.79 -9.38
C MET A 143 -0.38 -1.96 -10.23
N ASN A 144 -0.43 -1.78 -11.55
CA ASN A 144 0.73 -1.86 -12.47
C ASN A 144 1.55 -0.55 -12.50
N ARG A 145 1.64 0.15 -11.38
CA ARG A 145 2.62 1.24 -11.26
C ARG A 145 4.00 0.60 -11.18
N SER A 146 4.81 0.83 -12.19
CA SER A 146 6.18 0.31 -12.27
C SER A 146 7.03 0.85 -11.11
N VAL A 147 7.67 -0.09 -10.45
CA VAL A 147 8.77 0.12 -9.52
C VAL A 147 10.01 0.56 -10.29
#